data_7b39b03f90eeffe0f8cf98d544a3f738
#
_entry.id   7b39b03f90eeffe0f8cf98d544a3f738
#
_cell.length_a   1.000
_cell.length_b   1.000
_cell.length_c   1.000
_cell.angle_alpha   90.00
_cell.angle_beta   90.00
_cell.angle_gamma   90.00
#
_symmetry.space_group_name_H-M   'P 1'
#
loop_
_entity.id
_entity.type
_entity.pdbx_description
1 polymer ?
#
loop_
_entity_poly.entity_id
_entity_poly.type
_entity_poly.pdbx_seq_one_letter_code
_entity_poly.pdbx_strand_id
1 'polypeptide(L)'
;MPESHIDRNDAQKSKYEQAFDKFNLHLDDAQVSAQVHKLVADNRSKYNTPEVLKQLLSTVELTTLKMTDSQESVLQLTERVNEFADAHPDLPPLATICVYPNFAKIVSESLEADGVKVACVVGGFPSSQTFIEIKTAETALAVHDGADECDCVLNVGAFLSGDYETTTRRA
;
A
#
# COMPACT_ATOMS: atom_id res chain seq x y z
N MET A 1 -51.83 27.91 -9.02
CA MET A 1 -50.79 27.30 -9.83
C MET A 1 -50.27 26.10 -9.03
N PRO A 2 -50.42 24.89 -9.49
CA PRO A 2 -49.89 23.75 -8.72
C PRO A 2 -48.37 23.67 -8.93
N GLU A 3 -47.64 23.61 -7.83
CA GLU A 3 -46.20 23.30 -7.80
C GLU A 3 -45.96 21.91 -8.35
N SER A 4 -45.21 21.82 -9.40
CA SER A 4 -44.75 20.54 -9.96
C SER A 4 -43.75 19.89 -9.01
N HIS A 5 -44.18 18.84 -8.29
CA HIS A 5 -43.26 17.90 -7.65
C HIS A 5 -42.41 17.26 -8.75
N ILE A 6 -41.17 17.72 -8.86
CA ILE A 6 -40.15 17.01 -9.62
C ILE A 6 -39.81 15.76 -8.81
N ASP A 7 -40.26 14.62 -9.32
CA ASP A 7 -39.94 13.30 -8.80
C ASP A 7 -38.42 13.08 -8.93
N ARG A 8 -37.69 13.11 -7.80
CA ARG A 8 -36.21 12.95 -7.75
C ARG A 8 -35.78 11.47 -7.84
N ASN A 9 -36.60 10.60 -8.42
CA ASN A 9 -36.40 9.15 -8.37
C ASN A 9 -35.72 8.54 -9.61
N ASP A 10 -35.25 9.34 -10.56
CA ASP A 10 -34.50 8.85 -11.73
C ASP A 10 -33.05 9.40 -11.76
N ALA A 11 -32.42 9.58 -10.60
CA ALA A 11 -31.01 9.86 -10.55
C ALA A 11 -30.24 8.60 -11.01
N GLN A 12 -29.73 8.63 -12.21
CA GLN A 12 -28.85 7.59 -12.75
C GLN A 12 -27.73 7.33 -11.73
N LYS A 13 -27.58 6.04 -11.29
CA LYS A 13 -26.53 5.64 -10.37
C LYS A 13 -25.17 6.14 -10.83
N SER A 14 -24.36 6.65 -9.91
CA SER A 14 -22.99 7.03 -10.20
C SER A 14 -22.17 5.84 -10.70
N LYS A 15 -21.05 6.11 -11.39
CA LYS A 15 -20.11 5.04 -11.82
C LYS A 15 -19.62 4.17 -10.65
N TYR A 16 -19.54 4.74 -9.44
CA TYR A 16 -19.11 4.06 -8.22
C TYR A 16 -20.21 3.14 -7.68
N GLU A 17 -21.46 3.60 -7.60
CA GLU A 17 -22.60 2.77 -7.20
C GLU A 17 -22.80 1.59 -8.18
N GLN A 18 -22.67 1.83 -9.49
CA GLN A 18 -22.69 0.77 -10.49
C GLN A 18 -21.54 -0.24 -10.32
N ALA A 19 -20.37 0.19 -9.85
CA ALA A 19 -19.26 -0.70 -9.55
C ALA A 19 -19.54 -1.55 -8.30
N PHE A 20 -20.07 -0.95 -7.25
CA PHE A 20 -20.43 -1.65 -6.01
C PHE A 20 -21.56 -2.68 -6.20
N ASP A 21 -22.53 -2.41 -7.06
CA ASP A 21 -23.59 -3.36 -7.38
C ASP A 21 -23.11 -4.74 -7.91
N LYS A 22 -21.83 -4.80 -8.34
CA LYS A 22 -21.22 -6.05 -8.82
C LYS A 22 -20.73 -6.96 -7.68
N PHE A 23 -20.71 -6.48 -6.45
CA PHE A 23 -20.15 -7.17 -5.30
C PHE A 23 -21.18 -7.31 -4.18
N ASN A 24 -21.05 -8.38 -3.39
CA ASN A 24 -21.79 -8.48 -2.14
C ASN A 24 -21.10 -7.60 -1.08
N LEU A 25 -21.72 -6.47 -0.73
CA LEU A 25 -21.21 -5.55 0.30
C LEU A 25 -21.71 -5.90 1.70
N HIS A 26 -22.62 -6.88 1.84
CA HIS A 26 -23.15 -7.35 3.11
C HIS A 26 -22.42 -8.63 3.51
N LEU A 27 -21.21 -8.47 4.04
CA LEU A 27 -20.39 -9.58 4.49
C LEU A 27 -20.66 -9.87 5.98
N ASP A 28 -20.70 -11.15 6.31
CA ASP A 28 -20.78 -11.65 7.67
C ASP A 28 -19.40 -12.14 8.09
N ASP A 29 -18.88 -11.61 9.20
CA ASP A 29 -17.51 -11.93 9.68
C ASP A 29 -17.32 -13.42 9.95
N ALA A 30 -18.36 -14.12 10.43
CA ALA A 30 -18.27 -15.56 10.66
C ALA A 30 -18.20 -16.34 9.35
N GLN A 31 -18.94 -15.93 8.32
CA GLN A 31 -18.86 -16.53 6.98
C GLN A 31 -17.51 -16.30 6.33
N VAL A 32 -16.98 -15.05 6.42
CA VAL A 32 -15.64 -14.72 5.90
C VAL A 32 -14.57 -15.55 6.62
N SER A 33 -14.62 -15.62 7.94
CA SER A 33 -13.69 -16.44 8.75
C SER A 33 -13.74 -17.91 8.34
N ALA A 34 -14.93 -18.48 8.18
CA ALA A 34 -15.09 -19.88 7.76
C ALA A 34 -14.52 -20.13 6.35
N GLN A 35 -14.74 -19.19 5.41
CA GLN A 35 -14.18 -19.27 4.06
C GLN A 35 -12.64 -19.19 4.08
N VAL A 36 -12.07 -18.30 4.88
CA VAL A 36 -10.61 -18.18 5.04
C VAL A 36 -10.02 -19.45 5.63
N HIS A 37 -10.59 -19.99 6.70
CA HIS A 37 -10.13 -21.24 7.30
C HIS A 37 -10.19 -22.40 6.30
N LYS A 38 -11.27 -22.50 5.51
CA LYS A 38 -11.38 -23.51 4.47
C LYS A 38 -10.32 -23.31 3.39
N LEU A 39 -10.13 -22.09 2.90
CA LEU A 39 -9.11 -21.77 1.89
C LEU A 39 -7.72 -22.18 2.34
N VAL A 40 -7.36 -21.84 3.59
CA VAL A 40 -6.07 -22.22 4.18
C VAL A 40 -5.93 -23.72 4.31
N ALA A 41 -6.95 -24.43 4.83
CA ALA A 41 -6.91 -25.87 5.00
C ALA A 41 -6.75 -26.61 3.65
N ASP A 42 -7.51 -26.21 2.63
CA ASP A 42 -7.50 -26.84 1.30
C ASP A 42 -6.17 -26.63 0.54
N ASN A 43 -5.42 -25.55 0.87
CA ASN A 43 -4.27 -25.14 0.08
C ASN A 43 -2.93 -25.24 0.82
N ARG A 44 -2.93 -25.42 2.14
CA ARG A 44 -1.71 -25.39 2.95
C ARG A 44 -0.64 -26.38 2.47
N SER A 45 -1.01 -27.64 2.21
CA SER A 45 -0.05 -28.65 1.76
C SER A 45 0.51 -28.36 0.36
N LYS A 46 -0.28 -27.70 -0.48
CA LYS A 46 0.10 -27.36 -1.85
C LYS A 46 1.10 -26.19 -1.88
N TYR A 47 0.92 -25.21 -1.01
CA TYR A 47 1.69 -23.96 -1.06
C TYR A 47 2.75 -23.83 0.05
N ASN A 48 2.78 -24.70 1.05
CA ASN A 48 3.83 -24.71 2.07
C ASN A 48 5.02 -25.54 1.60
N THR A 49 5.68 -25.09 0.53
CA THR A 49 6.87 -25.72 -0.05
C THR A 49 8.04 -24.73 -0.07
N PRO A 50 9.31 -25.20 -0.07
CA PRO A 50 10.46 -24.30 -0.15
C PRO A 50 10.42 -23.34 -1.34
N GLU A 51 9.94 -23.78 -2.50
CA GLU A 51 9.85 -22.99 -3.72
C GLU A 51 8.86 -21.83 -3.55
N VAL A 52 7.68 -22.11 -2.99
CA VAL A 52 6.67 -21.09 -2.71
C VAL A 52 7.15 -20.14 -1.62
N LEU A 53 7.85 -20.64 -0.58
CA LEU A 53 8.43 -19.78 0.46
C LEU A 53 9.51 -18.85 -0.10
N LYS A 54 10.36 -19.32 -1.02
CA LYS A 54 11.31 -18.46 -1.76
C LYS A 54 10.58 -17.40 -2.58
N GLN A 55 9.52 -17.78 -3.29
CA GLN A 55 8.69 -16.81 -4.03
C GLN A 55 8.04 -15.78 -3.10
N LEU A 56 7.54 -16.19 -1.94
CA LEU A 56 6.98 -15.26 -0.95
C LEU A 56 8.06 -14.31 -0.40
N LEU A 57 9.28 -14.79 -0.17
CA LEU A 57 10.39 -13.94 0.25
C LEU A 57 10.63 -12.80 -0.77
N SER A 58 10.59 -13.09 -2.06
CA SER A 58 10.75 -12.08 -3.11
C SER A 58 9.60 -11.07 -3.23
N THR A 59 8.53 -11.26 -2.47
CA THR A 59 7.41 -10.30 -2.39
C THR A 59 7.37 -9.54 -1.06
N VAL A 60 8.35 -9.75 -0.19
CA VAL A 60 8.40 -9.06 1.11
C VAL A 60 8.81 -7.62 0.90
N GLU A 61 7.97 -6.73 1.37
CA GLU A 61 8.27 -5.33 1.60
C GLU A 61 8.72 -5.16 3.05
N LEU A 62 10.03 -4.94 3.25
CA LEU A 62 10.58 -4.76 4.58
C LEU A 62 10.38 -3.31 5.04
N THR A 63 9.47 -3.13 5.99
CA THR A 63 8.94 -1.82 6.34
C THR A 63 9.40 -1.34 7.71
N THR A 64 9.81 -0.07 7.82
CA THR A 64 9.90 0.66 9.07
C THR A 64 9.21 2.02 8.93
N LEU A 65 8.17 2.23 9.76
CA LEU A 65 7.34 3.44 9.77
C LEU A 65 7.08 3.87 11.22
N LYS A 66 8.11 3.79 12.05
CA LYS A 66 8.02 4.20 13.45
C LYS A 66 8.20 5.71 13.55
N MET A 67 7.48 6.37 14.45
CA MET A 67 7.68 7.78 14.76
C MET A 67 9.08 8.09 15.31
N THR A 68 9.81 7.05 15.73
CA THR A 68 11.17 7.14 16.27
C THR A 68 12.25 6.79 15.26
N ASP A 69 11.89 6.53 13.99
CA ASP A 69 12.88 6.25 12.95
C ASP A 69 13.80 7.46 12.75
N SER A 70 15.07 7.16 12.60
CA SER A 70 16.14 8.12 12.37
C SER A 70 17.00 7.68 11.19
N GLN A 71 17.83 8.57 10.66
CA GLN A 71 18.79 8.21 9.60
C GLN A 71 19.63 7.01 10.00
N GLU A 72 20.12 6.97 11.25
CA GLU A 72 20.93 5.87 11.75
C GLU A 72 20.15 4.55 11.80
N SER A 73 18.90 4.54 12.32
CA SER A 73 18.10 3.31 12.40
C SER A 73 17.71 2.78 11.04
N VAL A 74 17.45 3.67 10.06
CA VAL A 74 17.13 3.29 8.69
C VAL A 74 18.37 2.78 7.96
N LEU A 75 19.54 3.44 8.14
CA LEU A 75 20.81 2.95 7.60
C LEU A 75 21.11 1.52 8.11
N GLN A 76 21.01 1.30 9.42
CA GLN A 76 21.21 -0.03 10.00
C GLN A 76 20.21 -1.08 9.46
N LEU A 77 18.97 -0.69 9.12
CA LEU A 77 18.04 -1.59 8.46
C LEU A 77 18.52 -1.96 7.06
N THR A 78 18.96 -0.97 6.28
CA THR A 78 19.48 -1.17 4.93
C THR A 78 20.74 -2.05 4.92
N GLU A 79 21.67 -1.79 5.84
CA GLU A 79 22.88 -2.61 6.01
C GLU A 79 22.53 -4.08 6.30
N ARG A 80 21.55 -4.35 7.17
CA ARG A 80 21.08 -5.74 7.41
C ARG A 80 20.49 -6.40 6.17
N VAL A 81 19.88 -5.65 5.27
CA VAL A 81 19.38 -6.19 3.99
C VAL A 81 20.54 -6.56 3.07
N ASN A 82 21.56 -5.71 2.99
CA ASN A 82 22.78 -5.98 2.25
C ASN A 82 23.49 -7.24 2.80
N GLU A 83 23.73 -7.30 4.11
CA GLU A 83 24.33 -8.44 4.78
C GLU A 83 23.52 -9.75 4.55
N PHE A 84 22.19 -9.66 4.56
CA PHE A 84 21.33 -10.81 4.29
C PHE A 84 21.48 -11.32 2.86
N ALA A 85 21.54 -10.41 1.89
CA ALA A 85 21.72 -10.76 0.48
C ALA A 85 23.09 -11.44 0.25
N ASP A 86 24.15 -10.91 0.84
CA ASP A 86 25.50 -11.46 0.76
C ASP A 86 25.60 -12.83 1.44
N ALA A 87 24.95 -13.02 2.58
CA ALA A 87 24.96 -14.28 3.31
C ALA A 87 24.11 -15.37 2.65
N HIS A 88 23.17 -15.03 1.81
CA HIS A 88 22.18 -15.94 1.20
C HIS A 88 22.05 -15.77 -0.32
N PRO A 89 23.12 -15.92 -1.10
CA PRO A 89 23.09 -15.67 -2.55
C PRO A 89 22.21 -16.67 -3.33
N ASP A 90 21.77 -17.75 -2.69
CA ASP A 90 20.85 -18.77 -3.24
C ASP A 90 19.36 -18.44 -3.00
N LEU A 91 19.08 -17.38 -2.23
CA LEU A 91 17.72 -16.87 -2.00
C LEU A 91 17.41 -15.70 -2.92
N PRO A 92 16.15 -15.51 -3.32
CA PRO A 92 15.75 -14.30 -4.04
C PRO A 92 15.86 -13.08 -3.13
N PRO A 93 16.10 -11.88 -3.70
CA PRO A 93 16.07 -10.65 -2.92
C PRO A 93 14.67 -10.35 -2.38
N LEU A 94 14.60 -9.48 -1.39
CA LEU A 94 13.34 -8.85 -0.97
C LEU A 94 12.79 -7.98 -2.10
N ALA A 95 11.49 -7.70 -2.10
CA ALA A 95 10.90 -6.79 -3.07
C ALA A 95 11.39 -5.35 -2.84
N THR A 96 11.18 -4.84 -1.62
CA THR A 96 11.46 -3.44 -1.30
C THR A 96 11.91 -3.26 0.16
N ILE A 97 12.55 -2.11 0.41
CA ILE A 97 12.60 -1.50 1.74
C ILE A 97 11.65 -0.32 1.72
N CYS A 98 10.63 -0.31 2.61
CA CYS A 98 9.64 0.75 2.70
C CYS A 98 9.89 1.65 3.92
N VAL A 99 9.96 2.95 3.66
CA VAL A 99 10.30 3.98 4.66
C VAL A 99 9.45 5.24 4.49
N TYR A 100 9.55 6.18 5.44
CA TYR A 100 9.09 7.54 5.23
C TYR A 100 9.89 8.24 4.12
N PRO A 101 9.28 9.16 3.34
CA PRO A 101 9.90 9.75 2.15
C PRO A 101 11.19 10.53 2.45
N ASN A 102 11.32 11.10 3.64
CA ASN A 102 12.54 11.81 4.07
C ASN A 102 13.76 10.89 4.28
N PHE A 103 13.57 9.58 4.22
CA PHE A 103 14.65 8.58 4.29
C PHE A 103 14.94 7.92 2.93
N ALA A 104 14.22 8.26 1.86
CA ALA A 104 14.43 7.69 0.53
C ALA A 104 15.90 7.77 0.12
N LYS A 105 16.52 8.95 0.28
CA LYS A 105 17.88 9.21 -0.13
C LYS A 105 18.90 8.31 0.58
N ILE A 106 18.79 8.17 1.90
CA ILE A 106 19.77 7.36 2.66
C ILE A 106 19.64 5.87 2.30
N VAL A 107 18.41 5.37 2.06
CA VAL A 107 18.22 4.00 1.60
C VAL A 107 18.78 3.82 0.19
N SER A 108 18.42 4.71 -0.74
CA SER A 108 18.90 4.65 -2.14
C SER A 108 20.42 4.72 -2.27
N GLU A 109 21.09 5.53 -1.41
CA GLU A 109 22.55 5.67 -1.44
C GLU A 109 23.30 4.52 -0.73
N SER A 110 22.65 3.78 0.17
CA SER A 110 23.28 2.70 0.95
C SER A 110 22.83 1.29 0.60
N LEU A 111 21.81 1.14 -0.23
CA LEU A 111 21.32 -0.16 -0.66
C LEU A 111 22.23 -0.75 -1.74
N GLU A 112 22.86 -1.89 -1.42
CA GLU A 112 23.78 -2.62 -2.30
C GLU A 112 23.17 -3.92 -2.81
N ALA A 113 22.14 -4.44 -2.14
CA ALA A 113 21.47 -5.69 -2.50
C ALA A 113 20.76 -5.58 -3.84
N ASP A 114 21.27 -6.29 -4.85
CA ASP A 114 20.71 -6.31 -6.21
C ASP A 114 19.24 -6.75 -6.22
N GLY A 115 18.41 -6.00 -6.95
CA GLY A 115 17.00 -6.31 -7.16
C GLY A 115 16.05 -5.86 -6.05
N VAL A 116 16.56 -5.35 -4.93
CA VAL A 116 15.73 -4.70 -3.89
C VAL A 116 15.47 -3.25 -4.28
N LYS A 117 14.23 -2.79 -4.15
CA LYS A 117 13.82 -1.42 -4.48
C LYS A 117 13.56 -0.58 -3.23
N VAL A 118 13.51 0.72 -3.44
CA VAL A 118 13.13 1.69 -2.40
C VAL A 118 11.66 2.06 -2.57
N ALA A 119 10.83 1.75 -1.56
CA ALA A 119 9.44 2.18 -1.48
C ALA A 119 9.29 3.29 -0.43
N CYS A 120 8.43 4.26 -0.71
CA CYS A 120 8.11 5.32 0.24
C CYS A 120 6.61 5.48 0.42
N VAL A 121 6.16 5.59 1.68
CA VAL A 121 4.79 6.04 1.95
C VAL A 121 4.69 7.53 1.66
N VAL A 122 3.67 7.92 0.92
CA VAL A 122 3.41 9.31 0.54
C VAL A 122 1.94 9.67 0.69
N GLY A 123 1.61 10.93 0.41
CA GLY A 123 0.23 11.38 0.47
C GLY A 123 -0.22 11.77 1.88
N GLY A 124 0.72 12.15 2.76
CA GLY A 124 0.44 12.53 4.14
C GLY A 124 0.15 11.33 5.04
N PHE A 125 0.93 10.26 4.89
CA PHE A 125 0.81 9.04 5.70
C PHE A 125 0.95 9.35 7.22
N PRO A 126 0.15 8.72 8.10
CA PRO A 126 -0.88 7.72 7.80
C PRO A 126 -2.29 8.29 7.54
N SER A 127 -2.54 9.56 7.83
CA SER A 127 -3.90 10.11 7.88
C SER A 127 -4.44 10.59 6.54
N SER A 128 -3.56 10.92 5.59
CA SER A 128 -3.93 11.55 4.31
C SER A 128 -4.69 12.89 4.44
N GLN A 129 -4.70 13.51 5.64
CA GLN A 129 -5.42 14.74 5.93
C GLN A 129 -4.56 15.97 5.61
N THR A 130 -4.24 16.14 4.33
CA THR A 130 -3.44 17.25 3.82
C THR A 130 -3.93 17.71 2.43
N PHE A 131 -3.34 18.77 1.92
CA PHE A 131 -3.67 19.32 0.60
C PHE A 131 -3.06 18.49 -0.52
N ILE A 132 -3.72 18.46 -1.68
CA ILE A 132 -3.24 17.68 -2.84
C ILE A 132 -1.87 18.19 -3.33
N GLU A 133 -1.63 19.49 -3.24
CA GLU A 133 -0.36 20.11 -3.62
C GLU A 133 0.79 19.59 -2.75
N ILE A 134 0.53 19.37 -1.46
CA ILE A 134 1.53 18.82 -0.53
C ILE A 134 1.79 17.35 -0.85
N LYS A 135 0.76 16.55 -1.10
CA LYS A 135 0.92 15.14 -1.52
C LYS A 135 1.76 15.02 -2.79
N THR A 136 1.45 15.86 -3.78
CA THR A 136 2.19 15.89 -5.05
C THR A 136 3.65 16.27 -4.84
N ALA A 137 3.91 17.29 -4.01
CA ALA A 137 5.28 17.72 -3.70
C ALA A 137 6.05 16.63 -2.91
N GLU A 138 5.42 15.99 -1.93
CA GLU A 138 6.00 14.88 -1.15
C GLU A 138 6.40 13.72 -2.07
N THR A 139 5.49 13.30 -2.95
CA THR A 139 5.75 12.23 -3.94
C THR A 139 6.91 12.60 -4.87
N ALA A 140 6.91 13.83 -5.39
CA ALA A 140 7.97 14.31 -6.28
C ALA A 140 9.35 14.34 -5.58
N LEU A 141 9.40 14.72 -4.30
CA LEU A 141 10.62 14.70 -3.51
C LEU A 141 11.10 13.28 -3.21
N ALA A 142 10.18 12.37 -2.86
CA ALA A 142 10.52 10.96 -2.64
C ALA A 142 11.16 10.33 -3.89
N VAL A 143 10.56 10.54 -5.06
CA VAL A 143 11.11 10.06 -6.35
C VAL A 143 12.44 10.70 -6.67
N HIS A 144 12.58 12.03 -6.47
CA HIS A 144 13.85 12.74 -6.66
C HIS A 144 14.97 12.16 -5.77
N ASP A 145 14.64 11.76 -4.55
CA ASP A 145 15.58 11.22 -3.56
C ASP A 145 15.79 9.70 -3.70
N GLY A 146 15.25 9.08 -4.76
CA GLY A 146 15.56 7.72 -5.17
C GLY A 146 14.51 6.67 -4.80
N ALA A 147 13.26 7.06 -4.49
CA ALA A 147 12.17 6.10 -4.38
C ALA A 147 11.81 5.52 -5.77
N ASP A 148 11.79 4.19 -5.87
CA ASP A 148 11.32 3.46 -7.05
C ASP A 148 9.80 3.28 -7.04
N GLU A 149 9.21 3.20 -5.86
CA GLU A 149 7.78 2.96 -5.63
C GLU A 149 7.23 3.93 -4.58
N CYS A 150 5.99 4.38 -4.77
CA CYS A 150 5.33 5.29 -3.85
C CYS A 150 3.96 4.76 -3.45
N ASP A 151 3.78 4.51 -2.15
CA ASP A 151 2.52 4.06 -1.55
C ASP A 151 1.69 5.26 -1.12
N CYS A 152 0.77 5.68 -1.99
CA CYS A 152 -0.03 6.87 -1.74
C CYS A 152 -1.25 6.59 -0.86
N VAL A 153 -1.36 7.31 0.25
CA VAL A 153 -2.50 7.15 1.18
C VAL A 153 -3.77 7.75 0.60
N LEU A 154 -4.80 6.90 0.53
CA LEU A 154 -6.15 7.29 0.12
C LEU A 154 -6.76 8.30 1.10
N ASN A 155 -7.57 9.24 0.61
CA ASN A 155 -8.39 10.08 1.48
C ASN A 155 -9.55 9.26 2.06
N VAL A 156 -9.29 8.57 3.17
CA VAL A 156 -10.24 7.65 3.81
C VAL A 156 -11.52 8.37 4.26
N GLY A 157 -11.41 9.61 4.76
CA GLY A 157 -12.59 10.39 5.18
C GLY A 157 -13.53 10.67 4.02
N ALA A 158 -13.00 11.08 2.86
CA ALA A 158 -13.80 11.29 1.66
C ALA A 158 -14.42 9.97 1.17
N PHE A 159 -13.65 8.88 1.16
CA PHE A 159 -14.15 7.56 0.77
C PHE A 159 -15.32 7.10 1.64
N LEU A 160 -15.17 7.16 2.96
CA LEU A 160 -16.20 6.73 3.91
C LEU A 160 -17.46 7.61 3.89
N SER A 161 -17.35 8.88 3.48
CA SER A 161 -18.49 9.78 3.30
C SER A 161 -19.18 9.63 1.94
N GLY A 162 -18.69 8.76 1.05
CA GLY A 162 -19.21 8.55 -0.29
C GLY A 162 -18.75 9.58 -1.32
N ASP A 163 -17.82 10.46 -0.97
CA ASP A 163 -17.22 11.42 -1.90
C ASP A 163 -16.07 10.76 -2.69
N TYR A 164 -16.45 9.86 -3.59
CA TYR A 164 -15.49 9.09 -4.39
C TYR A 164 -14.74 9.94 -5.42
N GLU A 165 -15.34 11.06 -5.87
CA GLU A 165 -14.65 11.99 -6.78
C GLU A 165 -13.46 12.66 -6.09
N THR A 166 -13.64 13.16 -4.86
CA THR A 166 -12.53 13.71 -4.07
C THR A 166 -11.49 12.64 -3.77
N THR A 167 -11.95 11.41 -3.44
CA THR A 167 -11.07 10.28 -3.16
C THR A 167 -10.15 9.99 -4.34
N THR A 168 -10.69 9.91 -5.56
CA THR A 168 -9.91 9.55 -6.77
C THR A 168 -9.07 10.69 -7.32
N ARG A 169 -9.40 11.95 -7.02
CA ARG A 169 -8.62 13.12 -7.45
C ARG A 169 -7.46 13.45 -6.52
N ARG A 170 -7.50 12.94 -5.28
CA ARG A 170 -6.55 13.26 -4.21
C ARG A 170 -5.77 12.04 -3.70
N ALA A 171 -5.83 10.93 -4.45
CA ALA A 171 -4.97 9.77 -4.25
C ALA A 171 -3.66 9.91 -5.00
#